data_80895168cdfd5165705ed06043d5b16c
#
_entry.id   80895168cdfd5165705ed06043d5b16c
#
_cell.length_a   1.000
_cell.length_b   1.000
_cell.length_c   1.000
_cell.angle_alpha   90.00
_cell.angle_beta   90.00
_cell.angle_gamma   90.00
#
_symmetry.space_group_name_H-M   'P 1'
#
loop_
_entity.id
_entity.type
_entity.pdbx_description
1 polymer ?
#
loop_
_entity_poly.entity_id
_entity_poly.type
_entity_poly.pdbx_seq_one_letter_code
_entity_poly.pdbx_strand_id
1 'polypeptide(L)'
;MNFLIASHRSKKLAWFFASCHYLCSEFIPFMQKLLFLPILCIVLLTGTVQAQSGKIEYQPDWESLNSRPYPQWFRDAKLGIFIHWSLSSVPAWSGKEQYGEWFLRGLMVGDTARINFQKRVFGENFTYEDYAPLFKGELFNADEWAGLFARSGARYVLLVSKHHDGYCLWPSKYAPGWNTMDVGPHRDIVGELSKAVREKGMKMGLYYSLPEWNNKLYRWGTDKPDMVTRYVDEHMIPQFKELISTYKPSLIFSDGEWDHPATTWHSAELIAWYYNLVGDEAIVNDRWGGGADYGYRTPEYSSGLSMSERPWAEVRGLGRSFGLNRNESLEAYMTPQDLVHFFVKSVANGGGITINVGPYADGQIPLLQQERLLQLGGWLKVNGEAIYGSTMYAKATEEKDVKFTRIDPEINFDWVRNSPGKPVTEDNFTATWTGYIQPRFTDNYLFEAQADDGIRLWIDNKLVINKWNADATGTQSNVMEAGKSIAKEGHIILEAGKKYEIKVEYFETQQNAHAYLWWSSANQAKEIVPVSCLFANLQSAKGNGLYAVYKSKATRLCYTVNNGNIYAISLEWPADNNLVLNMKMPAAGTKISLLGRPGNLPWRYENGKVIVDLSPVKIVELPCEWAWVFKVKK
;
A
#
# COMPACT_ATOMS: atom_id res chain seq x y z
N MET A 1 -10.04 -27.50 -43.46
CA MET A 1 -9.07 -28.39 -44.13
C MET A 1 -8.22 -28.94 -43.00
N ASN A 2 -8.67 -30.04 -42.39
CA ASN A 2 -8.09 -31.38 -42.51
C ASN A 2 -6.68 -31.48 -41.92
N PHE A 3 -6.26 -32.39 -40.99
CA PHE A 3 -6.69 -33.74 -40.53
C PHE A 3 -5.92 -33.98 -39.21
N LEU A 4 -6.53 -34.50 -38.12
CA LEU A 4 -6.58 -35.94 -37.82
C LEU A 4 -5.28 -36.73 -37.95
N ILE A 5 -4.80 -37.30 -36.85
CA ILE A 5 -4.34 -38.71 -36.61
C ILE A 5 -3.99 -38.75 -35.13
N ALA A 6 -4.79 -39.25 -34.20
CA ALA A 6 -5.20 -40.60 -33.87
C ALA A 6 -4.08 -41.50 -33.32
N SER A 7 -4.23 -41.72 -32.02
CA SER A 7 -4.17 -42.98 -31.29
C SER A 7 -3.26 -44.11 -31.82
N HIS A 8 -2.37 -44.57 -30.97
CA HIS A 8 -2.12 -45.99 -30.67
C HIS A 8 -0.92 -46.11 -29.72
N ARG A 9 -1.16 -46.41 -28.47
CA ARG A 9 -0.26 -47.19 -27.59
C ARG A 9 -0.79 -47.25 -26.17
N SER A 10 -1.80 -48.07 -25.98
CA SER A 10 -2.14 -48.55 -24.64
C SER A 10 -2.79 -49.93 -24.77
N LYS A 11 -2.00 -50.92 -25.06
CA LYS A 11 -2.35 -52.36 -24.91
C LYS A 11 -1.07 -53.19 -24.98
N LYS A 12 -0.24 -53.17 -23.95
CA LYS A 12 0.82 -54.16 -23.68
C LYS A 12 1.39 -53.95 -22.27
N LEU A 13 0.57 -54.07 -21.23
CA LEU A 13 1.06 -54.23 -19.84
C LEU A 13 0.07 -55.00 -18.94
N ALA A 14 -0.67 -55.92 -19.49
CA ALA A 14 -1.65 -56.73 -18.73
C ALA A 14 -1.42 -58.24 -18.84
N TRP A 15 -0.19 -58.69 -19.15
CA TRP A 15 0.10 -60.12 -19.31
C TRP A 15 1.35 -60.62 -18.57
N PHE A 16 1.73 -59.96 -17.44
CA PHE A 16 2.92 -60.41 -16.67
C PHE A 16 2.64 -60.69 -15.18
N PHE A 17 1.38 -60.73 -14.75
CA PHE A 17 1.03 -61.02 -13.34
C PHE A 17 0.14 -62.26 -13.11
N ALA A 18 0.13 -63.21 -14.02
CA ALA A 18 -0.72 -64.41 -13.86
C ALA A 18 0.01 -65.72 -14.00
N SER A 19 1.30 -65.84 -13.68
CA SER A 19 2.00 -67.14 -13.73
C SER A 19 3.13 -67.29 -12.72
N CYS A 20 2.87 -67.00 -11.43
CA CYS A 20 3.80 -67.30 -10.33
C CYS A 20 3.07 -67.69 -9.03
N HIS A 21 2.04 -68.54 -9.10
CA HIS A 21 1.33 -68.99 -7.91
C HIS A 21 1.18 -70.50 -7.81
N TYR A 22 2.11 -71.25 -8.38
CA TYR A 22 2.15 -72.69 -8.14
C TYR A 22 3.61 -73.20 -8.22
N LEU A 23 4.34 -73.07 -7.11
CA LEU A 23 5.56 -73.88 -6.80
C LEU A 23 6.32 -73.18 -5.64
N CYS A 24 5.86 -73.29 -4.43
CA CYS A 24 6.64 -73.11 -3.21
C CYS A 24 5.85 -73.54 -1.97
N SER A 25 5.63 -74.86 -1.85
CA SER A 25 5.10 -75.47 -0.62
C SER A 25 5.90 -76.66 -0.12
N GLU A 26 7.18 -76.73 -0.38
CA GLU A 26 8.06 -77.69 0.29
C GLU A 26 9.53 -77.24 0.24
N PHE A 27 9.92 -76.30 1.07
CA PHE A 27 11.32 -76.13 1.48
C PHE A 27 11.45 -75.02 2.53
N ILE A 28 10.91 -75.25 3.70
CA ILE A 28 11.24 -74.45 4.90
C ILE A 28 11.47 -75.49 6.02
N PRO A 29 12.72 -75.80 6.41
CA PRO A 29 13.26 -75.11 7.60
C PRO A 29 14.82 -74.95 7.68
N PHE A 30 15.52 -74.76 6.59
CA PHE A 30 16.98 -74.72 6.68
C PHE A 30 17.60 -73.29 6.44
N MET A 31 16.79 -72.26 6.15
CA MET A 31 17.24 -70.92 5.86
C MET A 31 17.00 -69.86 6.98
N GLN A 32 16.55 -70.31 8.16
CA GLN A 32 16.32 -69.32 9.26
C GLN A 32 17.55 -68.91 10.06
N LYS A 33 18.72 -69.50 9.80
CA LYS A 33 19.96 -69.16 10.52
C LYS A 33 21.00 -68.34 9.74
N LEU A 34 20.75 -68.02 8.47
CA LEU A 34 21.70 -67.23 7.64
C LEU A 34 21.17 -65.86 7.18
N LEU A 35 19.93 -65.48 7.54
CA LEU A 35 19.32 -64.23 7.12
C LEU A 35 19.37 -63.10 8.16
N PHE A 36 19.91 -63.34 9.36
CA PHE A 36 20.05 -62.33 10.41
C PHE A 36 21.32 -61.48 10.34
N LEU A 37 22.38 -61.92 9.64
CA LEU A 37 23.62 -61.13 9.55
C LEU A 37 23.59 -60.01 8.50
N PRO A 38 22.97 -60.14 7.31
CA PRO A 38 22.93 -59.03 6.35
C PRO A 38 21.91 -57.93 6.72
N ILE A 39 20.86 -58.24 7.51
CA ILE A 39 19.87 -57.22 7.92
C ILE A 39 20.42 -56.30 9.00
N LEU A 40 21.30 -56.79 9.88
CA LEU A 40 22.00 -55.99 10.90
C LEU A 40 23.06 -55.06 10.29
N CYS A 41 23.70 -55.47 9.19
CA CYS A 41 24.63 -54.59 8.45
C CYS A 41 23.92 -53.56 7.58
N ILE A 42 22.67 -53.79 7.10
CA ILE A 42 21.89 -52.82 6.35
C ILE A 42 21.25 -51.80 7.29
N VAL A 43 20.87 -52.16 8.51
CA VAL A 43 20.36 -51.23 9.53
C VAL A 43 21.48 -50.33 10.12
N LEU A 44 22.75 -50.81 10.10
CA LEU A 44 23.89 -50.00 10.53
C LEU A 44 24.50 -49.15 9.41
N LEU A 45 24.08 -49.34 8.14
CA LEU A 45 24.44 -48.50 7.00
C LEU A 45 23.36 -47.49 6.61
N THR A 46 22.16 -47.53 7.25
CA THR A 46 21.30 -46.34 7.33
C THR A 46 21.79 -45.39 8.42
N GLY A 47 23.09 -45.26 8.51
CA GLY A 47 23.74 -44.11 9.13
C GLY A 47 23.07 -42.88 8.51
N THR A 48 22.44 -42.13 9.36
CA THR A 48 21.97 -40.80 9.16
C THR A 48 22.67 -40.12 7.95
N VAL A 49 22.02 -40.17 6.78
CA VAL A 49 22.13 -39.04 5.87
C VAL A 49 21.42 -37.94 6.65
N GLN A 50 22.09 -37.37 7.63
CA GLN A 50 21.90 -35.96 7.94
C GLN A 50 22.14 -35.28 6.59
N ALA A 51 21.07 -34.93 5.92
CA ALA A 51 21.15 -33.91 4.93
C ALA A 51 21.83 -32.76 5.68
N GLN A 52 23.12 -32.59 5.50
CA GLN A 52 23.73 -31.30 5.67
C GLN A 52 22.87 -30.42 4.76
N SER A 53 21.97 -29.66 5.34
CA SER A 53 21.37 -28.53 4.68
C SER A 53 22.56 -27.58 4.44
N GLY A 54 23.26 -27.83 3.34
CA GLY A 54 24.26 -26.91 2.85
C GLY A 54 23.56 -25.57 2.79
N LYS A 55 24.10 -24.57 3.49
CA LYS A 55 23.57 -23.21 3.43
C LYS A 55 23.47 -22.86 1.95
N ILE A 56 22.24 -22.65 1.46
CA ILE A 56 22.04 -22.25 0.07
C ILE A 56 22.76 -20.90 -0.11
N GLU A 57 23.68 -20.84 -1.05
CA GLU A 57 24.39 -19.61 -1.42
C GLU A 57 23.76 -19.04 -2.67
N TYR A 58 23.12 -17.87 -2.52
CA TYR A 58 22.45 -17.17 -3.62
C TYR A 58 23.49 -16.47 -4.49
N GLN A 59 23.35 -16.63 -5.82
CA GLN A 59 24.21 -15.98 -6.80
C GLN A 59 23.65 -14.58 -7.16
N PRO A 60 24.51 -13.67 -7.64
CA PRO A 60 24.11 -12.29 -7.97
C PRO A 60 23.40 -12.21 -9.36
N ASP A 61 22.38 -13.01 -9.53
CA ASP A 61 21.53 -13.03 -10.71
C ASP A 61 20.05 -13.23 -10.33
N TRP A 62 19.16 -12.78 -11.20
CA TRP A 62 17.73 -12.79 -10.92
C TRP A 62 17.13 -14.19 -10.90
N GLU A 63 17.70 -15.18 -11.59
CA GLU A 63 17.24 -16.57 -11.56
C GLU A 63 17.47 -17.18 -10.17
N SER A 64 18.69 -17.06 -9.67
CA SER A 64 19.05 -17.50 -8.32
C SER A 64 18.20 -16.80 -7.25
N LEU A 65 18.07 -15.47 -7.33
CA LEU A 65 17.30 -14.69 -6.37
C LEU A 65 15.81 -15.04 -6.41
N ASN A 66 15.19 -15.22 -7.59
CA ASN A 66 13.79 -15.60 -7.74
C ASN A 66 13.49 -17.04 -7.30
N SER A 67 14.51 -17.91 -7.23
CA SER A 67 14.34 -19.26 -6.68
C SER A 67 14.12 -19.27 -5.17
N ARG A 68 14.44 -18.17 -4.48
CA ARG A 68 14.34 -18.07 -3.04
C ARG A 68 12.88 -17.91 -2.57
N PRO A 69 12.40 -18.79 -1.65
CA PRO A 69 11.08 -18.62 -1.09
C PRO A 69 11.00 -17.37 -0.21
N TYR A 70 9.88 -16.65 -0.29
CA TYR A 70 9.63 -15.55 0.63
C TYR A 70 9.47 -16.04 2.06
N PRO A 71 10.08 -15.39 3.06
CA PRO A 71 9.99 -15.81 4.47
C PRO A 71 8.54 -15.88 4.97
N GLN A 72 8.21 -16.98 5.64
CA GLN A 72 6.85 -17.18 6.16
C GLN A 72 6.45 -16.10 7.17
N TRP A 73 7.43 -15.64 7.99
CA TRP A 73 7.16 -14.58 8.97
C TRP A 73 6.58 -13.31 8.32
N PHE A 74 7.02 -12.95 7.10
CA PHE A 74 6.52 -11.78 6.40
C PHE A 74 5.09 -12.00 5.88
N ARG A 75 4.82 -13.18 5.33
CA ARG A 75 3.46 -13.56 4.89
C ARG A 75 2.46 -13.54 6.04
N ASP A 76 2.89 -13.91 7.25
CA ASP A 76 2.06 -14.00 8.44
C ASP A 76 1.90 -12.67 9.17
N ALA A 77 2.85 -11.77 9.05
CA ALA A 77 2.96 -10.52 9.79
C ALA A 77 1.77 -9.57 9.58
N LYS A 78 1.38 -9.32 8.35
CA LYS A 78 0.27 -8.46 7.89
C LYS A 78 0.39 -6.98 8.25
N LEU A 79 0.98 -6.62 9.39
CA LEU A 79 1.13 -5.25 9.88
C LEU A 79 2.58 -4.93 10.21
N GLY A 80 3.12 -3.91 9.55
CA GLY A 80 4.37 -3.25 9.87
C GLY A 80 4.17 -1.78 10.22
N ILE A 81 5.15 -1.22 10.94
CA ILE A 81 5.25 0.23 11.18
C ILE A 81 6.44 0.76 10.40
N PHE A 82 6.21 1.78 9.59
CA PHE A 82 7.26 2.55 8.94
C PHE A 82 7.54 3.83 9.74
N ILE A 83 8.78 4.30 9.77
CA ILE A 83 9.16 5.50 10.50
C ILE A 83 9.98 6.40 9.58
N HIS A 84 9.38 7.52 9.14
CA HIS A 84 10.11 8.58 8.44
C HIS A 84 10.52 9.66 9.45
N TRP A 85 11.76 9.57 9.89
CA TRP A 85 12.35 10.49 10.86
C TRP A 85 13.76 10.86 10.43
N SER A 86 13.97 12.10 10.03
CA SER A 86 15.23 12.63 9.50
C SER A 86 15.30 14.15 9.72
N LEU A 87 16.27 14.81 9.10
CA LEU A 87 16.41 16.29 9.18
C LEU A 87 15.16 17.03 8.72
N SER A 88 14.37 16.46 7.81
CA SER A 88 13.10 17.03 7.36
C SER A 88 12.07 17.19 8.49
N SER A 89 12.23 16.48 9.60
CA SER A 89 11.41 16.65 10.81
C SER A 89 11.66 17.97 11.54
N VAL A 90 12.76 18.66 11.26
CA VAL A 90 13.05 19.99 11.86
C VAL A 90 12.16 21.07 11.24
N PRO A 91 12.17 21.33 9.91
CA PRO A 91 11.18 22.19 9.29
C PRO A 91 9.77 21.61 9.43
N ALA A 92 9.63 20.30 9.31
CA ALA A 92 8.36 19.56 9.38
C ALA A 92 7.25 20.27 8.58
N TRP A 93 7.58 20.71 7.37
CA TRP A 93 6.70 21.52 6.55
C TRP A 93 6.82 21.18 5.06
N SER A 94 5.70 21.20 4.40
CA SER A 94 5.58 21.10 2.95
C SER A 94 4.31 21.83 2.50
N GLY A 95 4.03 21.85 1.20
CA GLY A 95 2.69 22.21 0.71
C GLY A 95 1.63 21.36 1.40
N LYS A 96 0.38 21.84 1.40
CA LYS A 96 -0.73 21.12 2.00
C LYS A 96 -0.80 19.71 1.37
N GLU A 97 -0.84 18.68 2.22
CA GLU A 97 -0.94 17.27 1.82
C GLU A 97 0.19 16.77 0.89
N GLN A 98 1.36 17.44 0.89
CA GLN A 98 2.57 17.03 0.19
C GLN A 98 3.59 16.41 1.14
N TYR A 99 4.54 15.67 0.60
CA TYR A 99 5.58 14.96 1.33
C TYR A 99 6.54 15.90 2.06
N GLY A 100 6.55 15.84 3.39
CA GLY A 100 7.44 16.63 4.26
C GLY A 100 8.90 16.20 4.14
N GLU A 101 9.16 14.90 3.98
CA GLU A 101 10.49 14.31 3.82
C GLU A 101 11.20 14.74 2.53
N TRP A 102 10.47 15.28 1.56
CA TRP A 102 11.01 15.84 0.31
C TRP A 102 11.37 17.33 0.43
N PHE A 103 11.56 17.85 1.64
CA PHE A 103 11.85 19.27 1.86
C PHE A 103 13.11 19.74 1.10
N LEU A 104 14.23 18.97 1.23
CA LEU A 104 15.47 19.26 0.50
C LEU A 104 15.23 19.32 -1.02
N ARG A 105 14.47 18.34 -1.55
CA ARG A 105 14.16 18.28 -2.98
C ARG A 105 13.45 19.56 -3.46
N GLY A 106 12.49 20.03 -2.67
CA GLY A 106 11.78 21.27 -2.96
C GLY A 106 12.73 22.47 -3.01
N LEU A 107 13.68 22.57 -2.07
CA LEU A 107 14.70 23.63 -2.11
C LEU A 107 15.56 23.56 -3.38
N MET A 108 15.99 22.35 -3.77
CA MET A 108 16.87 22.14 -4.93
C MET A 108 16.17 22.46 -6.26
N VAL A 109 14.86 22.22 -6.40
CA VAL A 109 14.10 22.56 -7.62
C VAL A 109 13.51 23.96 -7.63
N GLY A 110 13.78 24.76 -6.61
CA GLY A 110 13.33 26.16 -6.54
C GLY A 110 11.86 26.32 -6.14
N ASP A 111 11.30 25.38 -5.36
CA ASP A 111 9.95 25.51 -4.81
C ASP A 111 9.87 26.76 -3.93
N THR A 112 9.20 27.78 -4.45
CA THR A 112 9.12 29.10 -3.80
C THR A 112 8.41 29.04 -2.45
N ALA A 113 7.47 28.13 -2.26
CA ALA A 113 6.75 27.98 -0.99
C ALA A 113 7.68 27.46 0.11
N ARG A 114 8.48 26.41 -0.18
CA ARG A 114 9.47 25.86 0.76
C ARG A 114 10.60 26.85 1.03
N ILE A 115 11.12 27.51 -0.01
CA ILE A 115 12.16 28.56 0.11
C ILE A 115 11.67 29.72 0.98
N ASN A 116 10.49 30.24 0.73
CA ASN A 116 9.91 31.33 1.51
C ASN A 116 9.62 30.91 2.95
N PHE A 117 9.17 29.67 3.17
CA PHE A 117 9.00 29.13 4.51
C PHE A 117 10.33 29.08 5.26
N GLN A 118 11.38 28.50 4.66
CA GLN A 118 12.72 28.41 5.26
C GLN A 118 13.27 29.78 5.62
N LYS A 119 13.26 30.74 4.68
CA LYS A 119 13.75 32.11 4.92
C LYS A 119 13.01 32.83 6.03
N ARG A 120 11.69 32.71 6.06
CA ARG A 120 10.85 33.36 7.08
C ARG A 120 11.06 32.78 8.47
N VAL A 121 11.24 31.45 8.60
CA VAL A 121 11.29 30.76 9.89
C VAL A 121 12.70 30.63 10.44
N PHE A 122 13.69 30.41 9.56
CA PHE A 122 15.06 30.07 9.95
C PHE A 122 16.06 31.20 9.54
N GLY A 123 15.71 32.05 8.61
CA GLY A 123 16.55 33.19 8.17
C GLY A 123 17.02 33.07 6.71
N GLU A 124 17.42 34.22 6.13
CA GLU A 124 17.77 34.31 4.71
C GLU A 124 18.97 33.46 4.28
N ASN A 125 19.93 33.25 5.17
CA ASN A 125 21.18 32.54 4.90
C ASN A 125 21.19 31.11 5.44
N PHE A 126 20.04 30.60 5.91
CA PHE A 126 19.93 29.25 6.48
C PHE A 126 20.01 28.20 5.37
N THR A 127 20.91 27.24 5.53
CA THR A 127 21.11 26.13 4.58
C THR A 127 20.44 24.85 5.07
N TYR A 128 20.42 23.80 4.24
CA TYR A 128 19.87 22.51 4.67
C TYR A 128 20.73 21.85 5.74
N GLU A 129 22.04 22.06 5.67
CA GLU A 129 23.01 21.53 6.63
C GLU A 129 22.80 22.08 8.05
N ASP A 130 22.27 23.31 8.16
CA ASP A 130 21.99 23.94 9.46
C ASP A 130 20.82 23.27 10.21
N TYR A 131 20.06 22.36 9.57
CA TYR A 131 19.07 21.55 10.25
C TYR A 131 19.69 20.44 11.11
N ALA A 132 20.89 19.94 10.77
CA ALA A 132 21.49 18.83 11.48
C ALA A 132 21.71 19.06 12.98
N PRO A 133 22.26 20.20 13.45
CA PRO A 133 22.38 20.46 14.88
C PRO A 133 21.06 20.75 15.59
N LEU A 134 19.96 20.99 14.84
CA LEU A 134 18.61 21.20 15.37
C LEU A 134 17.80 19.89 15.48
N PHE A 135 18.25 18.84 14.83
CA PHE A 135 17.68 17.49 14.96
C PHE A 135 18.26 16.84 16.21
N LYS A 136 17.64 17.06 17.37
CA LYS A 136 18.23 16.68 18.67
C LYS A 136 17.75 15.36 19.22
N GLY A 137 16.53 14.93 18.90
CA GLY A 137 15.98 13.67 19.38
C GLY A 137 15.98 13.52 20.92
N GLU A 138 15.89 14.63 21.66
CA GLU A 138 16.02 14.66 23.13
C GLU A 138 14.93 13.88 23.87
N LEU A 139 13.78 13.69 23.23
CA LEU A 139 12.67 12.91 23.77
C LEU A 139 12.53 11.52 23.12
N PHE A 140 13.49 11.15 22.25
CA PHE A 140 13.50 9.82 21.67
C PHE A 140 13.77 8.75 22.73
N ASN A 141 12.82 7.84 22.88
CA ASN A 141 12.93 6.67 23.73
C ASN A 141 12.59 5.41 22.91
N ALA A 142 13.61 4.61 22.60
CA ALA A 142 13.48 3.42 21.76
C ALA A 142 12.52 2.38 22.35
N ASP A 143 12.52 2.20 23.70
CA ASP A 143 11.66 1.25 24.39
C ASP A 143 10.18 1.68 24.37
N GLU A 144 9.91 2.98 24.52
CA GLU A 144 8.56 3.53 24.41
C GLU A 144 8.02 3.40 22.98
N TRP A 145 8.83 3.70 21.97
CA TRP A 145 8.46 3.50 20.57
C TRP A 145 8.16 2.02 20.29
N ALA A 146 9.07 1.13 20.62
CA ALA A 146 8.88 -0.31 20.44
C ALA A 146 7.65 -0.82 21.22
N GLY A 147 7.42 -0.30 22.44
CA GLY A 147 6.23 -0.59 23.24
C GLY A 147 4.92 -0.13 22.58
N LEU A 148 4.90 1.06 21.99
CA LEU A 148 3.77 1.58 21.23
C LEU A 148 3.47 0.69 20.01
N PHE A 149 4.49 0.35 19.22
CA PHE A 149 4.35 -0.48 18.04
C PHE A 149 3.90 -1.90 18.37
N ALA A 150 4.41 -2.50 19.44
CA ALA A 150 3.94 -3.80 19.91
C ALA A 150 2.44 -3.74 20.32
N ARG A 151 2.02 -2.68 21.03
CA ARG A 151 0.61 -2.48 21.40
C ARG A 151 -0.30 -2.22 20.18
N SER A 152 0.23 -1.66 19.09
CA SER A 152 -0.53 -1.50 17.85
C SER A 152 -0.81 -2.83 17.12
N GLY A 153 -0.14 -3.91 17.55
CA GLY A 153 -0.21 -5.23 16.93
C GLY A 153 0.79 -5.44 15.78
N ALA A 154 1.72 -4.52 15.56
CA ALA A 154 2.76 -4.66 14.56
C ALA A 154 3.62 -5.91 14.78
N ARG A 155 4.10 -6.48 13.67
CA ARG A 155 4.99 -7.65 13.68
C ARG A 155 6.40 -7.31 13.21
N TYR A 156 6.55 -6.19 12.55
CA TYR A 156 7.85 -5.64 12.15
C TYR A 156 7.82 -4.10 12.19
N VAL A 157 9.00 -3.53 12.31
CA VAL A 157 9.23 -2.09 12.27
C VAL A 157 10.26 -1.82 11.18
N LEU A 158 10.06 -0.78 10.40
CA LEU A 158 10.92 -0.33 9.33
C LEU A 158 11.32 1.13 9.60
N LEU A 159 12.59 1.35 9.93
CA LEU A 159 13.15 2.68 10.17
C LEU A 159 13.85 3.21 8.93
N VAL A 160 13.56 4.44 8.53
CA VAL A 160 14.40 5.17 7.57
C VAL A 160 15.76 5.39 8.20
N SER A 161 16.75 4.56 7.86
CA SER A 161 18.10 4.70 8.38
C SER A 161 18.84 5.89 7.76
N LYS A 162 18.55 6.16 6.48
CA LYS A 162 19.05 7.28 5.69
C LYS A 162 18.03 7.56 4.57
N HIS A 163 17.52 8.79 4.48
CA HIS A 163 16.69 9.24 3.36
C HIS A 163 17.56 9.80 2.22
N HIS A 164 16.96 10.37 1.19
CA HIS A 164 17.65 10.94 0.03
C HIS A 164 18.55 12.14 0.36
N ASP A 165 18.41 12.74 1.55
CA ASP A 165 19.31 13.80 2.05
C ASP A 165 20.68 13.29 2.49
N GLY A 166 20.85 11.97 2.61
CA GLY A 166 22.10 11.32 2.98
C GLY A 166 22.43 11.37 4.46
N TYR A 167 21.59 11.99 5.31
CA TYR A 167 21.84 12.04 6.75
C TYR A 167 21.57 10.68 7.40
N CYS A 168 22.63 10.11 8.03
CA CYS A 168 22.59 8.76 8.58
C CYS A 168 22.13 8.75 10.04
N LEU A 169 21.15 7.89 10.38
CA LEU A 169 20.71 7.69 11.76
C LEU A 169 21.60 6.69 12.55
N TRP A 170 22.78 6.37 12.05
CA TRP A 170 23.81 5.53 12.68
C TRP A 170 25.20 6.14 12.47
N PRO A 171 26.21 5.77 13.27
CA PRO A 171 27.57 6.29 13.16
C PRO A 171 28.29 5.76 11.91
N SER A 172 27.88 6.20 10.73
CA SER A 172 28.49 5.78 9.46
C SER A 172 29.84 6.43 9.23
N LYS A 173 30.87 5.64 9.01
CA LYS A 173 32.21 6.14 8.63
C LYS A 173 32.25 6.69 7.20
N TYR A 174 31.22 6.40 6.39
CA TYR A 174 31.08 6.91 5.02
C TYR A 174 30.32 8.24 4.96
N ALA A 175 29.77 8.70 6.06
CA ALA A 175 29.11 10.00 6.20
C ALA A 175 29.67 10.80 7.39
N PRO A 176 31.00 11.08 7.43
CA PRO A 176 31.60 11.84 8.53
C PRO A 176 31.04 13.26 8.58
N GLY A 177 30.62 13.70 9.78
CA GLY A 177 29.95 14.98 9.99
C GLY A 177 28.50 15.05 9.48
N TRP A 178 27.97 13.95 8.92
CA TRP A 178 26.61 13.86 8.36
C TRP A 178 25.85 12.63 8.88
N ASN A 179 25.93 12.40 10.19
CA ASN A 179 25.28 11.30 10.90
C ASN A 179 24.93 11.70 12.32
N THR A 180 24.02 10.93 12.95
CA THR A 180 23.49 11.24 14.29
C THR A 180 24.51 11.14 15.42
N MET A 181 25.66 10.50 15.22
CA MET A 181 26.72 10.47 16.23
C MET A 181 27.57 11.74 16.20
N ASP A 182 27.88 12.23 14.99
CA ASP A 182 28.78 13.38 14.80
C ASP A 182 28.06 14.71 15.02
N VAL A 183 26.80 14.83 14.59
CA VAL A 183 25.98 16.04 14.69
C VAL A 183 24.51 15.69 14.97
N GLY A 184 23.88 16.45 15.85
CA GLY A 184 22.47 16.26 16.24
C GLY A 184 22.34 15.51 17.57
N PRO A 185 21.69 14.34 17.63
CA PRO A 185 21.40 13.62 18.89
C PRO A 185 22.62 13.06 19.61
N HIS A 186 23.74 12.87 18.93
CA HIS A 186 24.94 12.16 19.42
C HIS A 186 24.63 10.72 19.90
N ARG A 187 23.78 10.02 19.17
CA ARG A 187 23.26 8.67 19.48
C ARG A 187 23.25 7.78 18.25
N ASP A 188 23.38 6.47 18.46
CA ASP A 188 23.11 5.42 17.46
C ASP A 188 21.61 5.06 17.48
N ILE A 189 20.80 5.84 16.78
CA ILE A 189 19.34 5.65 16.72
C ILE A 189 18.97 4.29 16.13
N VAL A 190 19.66 3.86 15.06
CA VAL A 190 19.42 2.55 14.43
C VAL A 190 19.69 1.42 15.40
N GLY A 191 20.80 1.49 16.11
CA GLY A 191 21.20 0.46 17.10
C GLY A 191 20.22 0.37 18.27
N GLU A 192 19.89 1.51 18.87
CA GLU A 192 18.98 1.58 20.01
C GLU A 192 17.58 1.05 19.64
N LEU A 193 17.00 1.52 18.54
CA LEU A 193 15.67 1.07 18.12
C LEU A 193 15.68 -0.40 17.67
N SER A 194 16.74 -0.85 16.98
CA SER A 194 16.85 -2.25 16.56
C SER A 194 16.84 -3.21 17.75
N LYS A 195 17.52 -2.84 18.83
CA LYS A 195 17.54 -3.61 20.07
C LYS A 195 16.14 -3.65 20.69
N ALA A 196 15.51 -2.49 20.93
CA ALA A 196 14.22 -2.39 21.58
C ALA A 196 13.11 -3.12 20.81
N VAL A 197 13.09 -3.01 19.47
CA VAL A 197 12.12 -3.69 18.60
C VAL A 197 12.24 -5.22 18.72
N ARG A 198 13.47 -5.75 18.68
CA ARG A 198 13.72 -7.19 18.82
C ARG A 198 13.36 -7.70 20.22
N GLU A 199 13.62 -6.94 21.28
CA GLU A 199 13.25 -7.27 22.65
C GLU A 199 11.72 -7.37 22.85
N LYS A 200 10.93 -6.66 22.02
CA LYS A 200 9.45 -6.82 21.95
C LYS A 200 8.99 -7.96 21.03
N GLY A 201 9.92 -8.78 20.49
CA GLY A 201 9.58 -9.91 19.61
C GLY A 201 9.20 -9.53 18.18
N MET A 202 9.41 -8.29 17.77
CA MET A 202 9.15 -7.83 16.41
C MET A 202 10.40 -7.96 15.53
N LYS A 203 10.20 -8.08 14.21
CA LYS A 203 11.29 -8.04 13.23
C LYS A 203 11.71 -6.60 12.98
N MET A 204 13.02 -6.36 12.82
CA MET A 204 13.56 -5.05 12.51
C MET A 204 13.96 -4.97 11.05
N GLY A 205 13.44 -4.00 10.34
CA GLY A 205 13.80 -3.65 8.98
C GLY A 205 14.43 -2.25 8.91
N LEU A 206 15.20 -2.01 7.87
CA LEU A 206 15.81 -0.73 7.58
C LEU A 206 15.47 -0.28 6.16
N TYR A 207 15.04 0.96 6.01
CA TYR A 207 14.97 1.64 4.73
C TYR A 207 16.34 2.26 4.43
N TYR A 208 16.73 2.17 3.17
CA TYR A 208 17.97 2.75 2.67
C TYR A 208 17.74 3.41 1.31
N SER A 209 17.92 4.72 1.23
CA SER A 209 17.94 5.43 -0.04
C SER A 209 19.17 5.06 -0.85
N LEU A 210 19.00 4.63 -2.10
CA LEU A 210 20.09 4.37 -3.02
C LEU A 210 20.81 5.68 -3.40
N PRO A 211 20.13 6.75 -3.86
CA PRO A 211 20.73 8.06 -4.11
C PRO A 211 20.89 8.90 -2.83
N GLU A 212 21.80 9.86 -2.89
CA GLU A 212 21.94 10.94 -1.92
C GLU A 212 22.00 12.29 -2.63
N TRP A 213 20.93 13.05 -2.56
CA TRP A 213 20.82 14.33 -3.28
C TRP A 213 21.86 15.36 -2.88
N ASN A 214 22.36 15.30 -1.64
CA ASN A 214 23.39 16.22 -1.09
C ASN A 214 24.83 15.68 -1.25
N ASN A 215 25.02 14.52 -1.88
CA ASN A 215 26.35 13.93 -2.04
C ASN A 215 27.10 14.59 -3.21
N LYS A 216 28.37 14.94 -3.03
CA LYS A 216 29.18 15.61 -4.05
C LYS A 216 29.41 14.75 -5.30
N LEU A 217 29.38 13.42 -5.17
CA LEU A 217 29.51 12.46 -6.27
C LEU A 217 28.17 12.19 -6.97
N TYR A 218 27.05 12.45 -6.28
CA TYR A 218 25.69 12.17 -6.78
C TYR A 218 24.85 13.45 -6.80
N ARG A 219 25.25 14.46 -7.55
CA ARG A 219 24.40 15.64 -7.67
C ARG A 219 23.24 15.31 -8.60
N TRP A 220 22.07 15.18 -8.04
CA TRP A 220 20.84 14.96 -8.78
C TRP A 220 20.67 15.98 -9.93
N GLY A 221 20.38 15.49 -11.15
CA GLY A 221 20.25 16.32 -12.35
C GLY A 221 21.58 16.73 -13.00
N THR A 222 22.73 16.23 -12.52
CA THR A 222 24.04 16.39 -13.16
C THR A 222 24.64 15.03 -13.49
N ASP A 223 23.94 14.25 -14.32
CA ASP A 223 24.35 12.88 -14.68
C ASP A 223 25.65 12.86 -15.46
N LYS A 224 26.75 12.81 -14.73
CA LYS A 224 28.03 12.37 -15.27
C LYS A 224 28.20 10.90 -14.90
N PRO A 225 28.14 9.98 -15.86
CA PRO A 225 28.19 8.53 -15.61
C PRO A 225 29.35 8.13 -14.68
N ASP A 226 30.53 8.73 -14.88
CA ASP A 226 31.73 8.47 -14.06
C ASP A 226 31.52 8.82 -12.59
N MET A 227 30.79 9.88 -12.28
CA MET A 227 30.50 10.29 -10.90
C MET A 227 29.50 9.36 -10.26
N VAL A 228 28.47 8.92 -11.00
CA VAL A 228 27.49 7.96 -10.49
C VAL A 228 28.17 6.62 -10.17
N THR A 229 29.00 6.11 -11.08
CA THR A 229 29.77 4.89 -10.83
C THR A 229 30.64 5.03 -9.57
N ARG A 230 31.36 6.14 -9.43
CA ARG A 230 32.18 6.39 -8.23
C ARG A 230 31.32 6.51 -6.97
N TYR A 231 30.17 7.19 -7.04
CA TYR A 231 29.24 7.25 -5.93
C TYR A 231 28.81 5.85 -5.48
N VAL A 232 28.41 5.01 -6.42
CA VAL A 232 27.96 3.65 -6.16
C VAL A 232 29.07 2.80 -5.54
N ASP A 233 30.25 2.78 -6.18
CA ASP A 233 31.34 1.88 -5.79
C ASP A 233 32.10 2.36 -4.54
N GLU A 234 32.36 3.67 -4.44
CA GLU A 234 33.22 4.23 -3.38
C GLU A 234 32.42 4.64 -2.13
N HIS A 235 31.10 4.89 -2.26
CA HIS A 235 30.28 5.39 -1.16
C HIS A 235 29.05 4.50 -0.85
N MET A 236 28.15 4.30 -1.79
CA MET A 236 26.84 3.67 -1.54
C MET A 236 26.98 2.19 -1.15
N ILE A 237 27.68 1.38 -1.93
CA ILE A 237 27.87 -0.06 -1.65
C ILE A 237 28.57 -0.30 -0.31
N PRO A 238 29.72 0.34 0.00
CA PRO A 238 30.39 0.12 1.26
C PRO A 238 29.59 0.64 2.46
N GLN A 239 28.84 1.74 2.33
CA GLN A 239 27.95 2.25 3.37
C GLN A 239 26.77 1.30 3.62
N PHE A 240 26.13 0.79 2.55
CA PHE A 240 25.08 -0.21 2.63
C PHE A 240 25.56 -1.48 3.36
N LYS A 241 26.74 -1.97 2.98
CA LYS A 241 27.34 -3.16 3.62
C LYS A 241 27.72 -2.90 5.09
N GLU A 242 28.17 -1.70 5.44
CA GLU A 242 28.41 -1.30 6.83
C GLU A 242 27.12 -1.40 7.66
N LEU A 243 26.04 -0.75 7.19
CA LEU A 243 24.72 -0.74 7.85
C LEU A 243 24.23 -2.16 8.12
N ILE A 244 24.20 -2.98 7.09
CA ILE A 244 23.63 -4.34 7.17
C ILE A 244 24.52 -5.26 8.01
N SER A 245 25.84 -5.20 7.89
CA SER A 245 26.76 -6.02 8.69
C SER A 245 26.62 -5.72 10.18
N THR A 246 26.40 -4.43 10.52
CA THR A 246 26.29 -3.97 11.90
C THR A 246 24.96 -4.40 12.53
N TYR A 247 23.84 -4.15 11.85
CA TYR A 247 22.52 -4.29 12.49
C TYR A 247 21.74 -5.53 12.05
N LYS A 248 22.15 -6.22 10.98
CA LYS A 248 21.55 -7.45 10.45
C LYS A 248 20.01 -7.39 10.43
N PRO A 249 19.42 -6.45 9.69
CA PRO A 249 17.96 -6.32 9.61
C PRO A 249 17.35 -7.54 8.94
N SER A 250 16.10 -7.89 9.32
CA SER A 250 15.31 -8.93 8.69
C SER A 250 14.68 -8.47 7.36
N LEU A 251 14.55 -7.15 7.16
CA LEU A 251 13.97 -6.54 5.97
C LEU A 251 14.82 -5.34 5.54
N ILE A 252 15.09 -5.24 4.25
CA ILE A 252 15.64 -4.03 3.62
C ILE A 252 14.60 -3.47 2.66
N PHE A 253 14.33 -2.18 2.82
CA PHE A 253 13.50 -1.39 1.92
C PHE A 253 14.42 -0.38 1.21
N SER A 254 14.73 -0.64 -0.06
CA SER A 254 15.43 0.31 -0.92
C SER A 254 14.46 1.31 -1.50
N ASP A 255 14.96 2.48 -1.88
CA ASP A 255 14.17 3.56 -2.48
C ASP A 255 15.07 4.50 -3.30
N GLY A 256 14.46 5.31 -4.18
CA GLY A 256 15.22 6.18 -5.09
C GLY A 256 15.77 5.43 -6.31
N GLU A 257 15.30 4.23 -6.55
CA GLU A 257 15.76 3.32 -7.61
C GLU A 257 15.49 3.85 -9.01
N TRP A 258 14.53 4.74 -9.17
CA TRP A 258 14.05 5.24 -10.46
C TRP A 258 15.09 6.06 -11.26
N ASP A 259 16.14 6.58 -10.60
CA ASP A 259 17.16 7.39 -11.26
C ASP A 259 18.05 6.55 -12.21
N HIS A 260 18.29 5.26 -11.89
CA HIS A 260 19.19 4.40 -12.67
C HIS A 260 18.70 2.96 -12.72
N PRO A 261 19.13 2.17 -13.75
CA PRO A 261 18.82 0.74 -13.82
C PRO A 261 19.50 -0.06 -12.70
N ALA A 262 18.95 -1.25 -12.41
CA ALA A 262 19.45 -2.16 -11.38
C ALA A 262 20.94 -2.53 -11.54
N THR A 263 21.44 -2.54 -12.77
CA THR A 263 22.86 -2.81 -13.08
C THR A 263 23.78 -1.69 -12.58
N THR A 264 23.33 -0.44 -12.62
CA THR A 264 24.08 0.71 -12.09
C THR A 264 24.16 0.65 -10.55
N TRP A 265 23.06 0.24 -9.91
CA TRP A 265 22.99 0.10 -8.47
C TRP A 265 23.66 -1.17 -7.92
N HIS A 266 24.10 -2.09 -8.77
CA HIS A 266 24.59 -3.43 -8.40
C HIS A 266 23.57 -4.21 -7.54
N SER A 267 22.30 -4.08 -7.90
CA SER A 267 21.19 -4.55 -7.07
C SER A 267 21.20 -6.05 -6.83
N ALA A 268 21.45 -6.85 -7.87
CA ALA A 268 21.51 -8.31 -7.73
C ALA A 268 22.65 -8.76 -6.79
N GLU A 269 23.82 -8.12 -6.91
CA GLU A 269 24.98 -8.39 -6.06
C GLU A 269 24.71 -8.02 -4.59
N LEU A 270 24.08 -6.88 -4.34
CA LEU A 270 23.75 -6.43 -2.99
C LEU A 270 22.71 -7.33 -2.33
N ILE A 271 21.67 -7.74 -3.08
CA ILE A 271 20.61 -8.62 -2.59
C ILE A 271 21.18 -10.01 -2.29
N ALA A 272 21.96 -10.60 -3.20
CA ALA A 272 22.59 -11.90 -2.99
C ALA A 272 23.50 -11.88 -1.75
N TRP A 273 24.36 -10.85 -1.63
CA TRP A 273 25.23 -10.66 -0.47
C TRP A 273 24.43 -10.54 0.83
N TYR A 274 23.34 -9.75 0.85
CA TYR A 274 22.47 -9.59 2.02
C TYR A 274 21.83 -10.92 2.44
N TYR A 275 21.29 -11.68 1.49
CA TYR A 275 20.68 -12.98 1.77
C TYR A 275 21.68 -13.99 2.29
N ASN A 276 22.89 -14.04 1.72
CA ASN A 276 23.96 -14.93 2.17
C ASN A 276 24.46 -14.56 3.57
N LEU A 277 24.39 -13.27 3.94
CA LEU A 277 24.77 -12.81 5.28
C LEU A 277 23.73 -13.09 6.34
N VAL A 278 22.46 -12.74 6.07
CA VAL A 278 21.37 -12.78 7.07
C VAL A 278 20.61 -14.11 7.05
N GLY A 279 20.52 -14.79 5.89
CA GLY A 279 19.89 -16.11 5.75
C GLY A 279 18.40 -16.02 5.53
N ASP A 280 17.67 -17.07 5.98
CA ASP A 280 16.26 -17.32 5.65
C ASP A 280 15.29 -16.24 6.14
N GLU A 281 15.70 -15.46 7.12
CA GLU A 281 14.89 -14.36 7.66
C GLU A 281 14.84 -13.14 6.74
N ALA A 282 15.84 -12.97 5.87
CA ALA A 282 16.02 -11.79 5.03
C ALA A 282 14.92 -11.63 3.97
N ILE A 283 14.48 -10.41 3.75
CA ILE A 283 13.57 -10.06 2.65
C ILE A 283 13.88 -8.64 2.16
N VAL A 284 13.65 -8.39 0.88
CA VAL A 284 13.75 -7.06 0.28
C VAL A 284 12.45 -6.68 -0.43
N ASN A 285 12.19 -5.37 -0.55
CA ASN A 285 11.11 -4.82 -1.36
C ASN A 285 11.43 -4.87 -2.87
N ASP A 286 10.55 -4.30 -3.71
CA ASP A 286 10.67 -4.31 -5.18
C ASP A 286 11.32 -3.05 -5.78
N ARG A 287 11.91 -2.15 -4.99
CA ARG A 287 12.48 -0.88 -5.45
C ARG A 287 14.01 -0.97 -5.61
N TRP A 288 14.48 -1.61 -6.71
CA TRP A 288 15.91 -1.89 -6.92
C TRP A 288 16.44 -1.43 -8.30
N GLY A 289 15.69 -0.59 -9.01
CA GLY A 289 16.07 -0.03 -10.31
C GLY A 289 15.46 -0.74 -11.50
N GLY A 290 15.46 -0.07 -12.66
CA GLY A 290 14.88 -0.59 -13.89
C GLY A 290 15.50 -1.94 -14.28
N GLY A 291 14.65 -2.91 -14.64
CA GLY A 291 15.03 -4.28 -14.95
C GLY A 291 15.05 -5.24 -13.75
N ALA A 292 14.83 -4.76 -12.52
CA ALA A 292 14.66 -5.59 -11.35
C ALA A 292 13.18 -5.97 -11.18
N ASP A 293 12.76 -7.17 -11.63
CA ASP A 293 11.45 -7.73 -11.27
C ASP A 293 11.58 -8.69 -10.10
N TYR A 294 11.86 -8.16 -8.93
CA TYR A 294 12.20 -8.90 -7.72
C TYR A 294 11.65 -8.23 -6.44
N GLY A 295 11.60 -8.99 -5.34
CA GLY A 295 11.20 -8.50 -4.03
C GLY A 295 9.68 -8.55 -3.77
N TYR A 296 9.25 -8.28 -2.54
CA TYR A 296 7.83 -8.11 -2.25
C TYR A 296 7.34 -6.75 -2.77
N ARG A 297 6.08 -6.71 -3.23
CA ARG A 297 5.54 -5.48 -3.83
C ARG A 297 5.15 -4.45 -2.78
N THR A 298 5.46 -3.19 -3.09
CA THR A 298 5.21 -2.05 -2.21
C THR A 298 4.34 -0.98 -2.91
N PRO A 299 3.05 -1.27 -3.18
CA PRO A 299 2.15 -0.23 -3.66
C PRO A 299 2.10 0.92 -2.64
N GLU A 300 2.00 2.14 -3.15
CA GLU A 300 2.04 3.35 -2.33
C GLU A 300 0.80 4.19 -2.58
N TYR A 301 0.05 4.52 -1.51
CA TYR A 301 -1.21 5.27 -1.57
C TYR A 301 -2.16 4.78 -2.67
N SER A 302 -2.20 3.47 -2.88
CA SER A 302 -3.11 2.84 -3.82
C SER A 302 -4.35 2.28 -3.11
N SER A 303 -5.37 1.89 -3.87
CA SER A 303 -6.53 1.18 -3.30
C SER A 303 -6.28 -0.31 -3.03
N GLY A 304 -5.01 -0.72 -3.08
CA GLY A 304 -4.54 -2.08 -2.90
C GLY A 304 -4.39 -2.85 -4.21
N LEU A 305 -3.43 -3.79 -4.23
CA LEU A 305 -3.28 -4.71 -5.35
C LEU A 305 -4.35 -5.81 -5.25
N SER A 306 -5.01 -6.09 -6.36
CA SER A 306 -5.79 -7.31 -6.48
C SER A 306 -4.83 -8.48 -6.74
N MET A 307 -4.89 -9.52 -5.88
CA MET A 307 -4.30 -10.85 -6.07
C MET A 307 -2.93 -10.85 -6.80
N SER A 308 -1.85 -10.72 -6.06
CA SER A 308 -0.48 -10.88 -6.58
C SER A 308 0.08 -12.24 -6.15
N GLU A 309 0.80 -12.93 -7.04
CA GLU A 309 1.55 -14.14 -6.70
C GLU A 309 2.69 -13.83 -5.72
N ARG A 310 3.28 -12.64 -5.82
CA ARG A 310 4.29 -12.14 -4.87
C ARG A 310 3.63 -11.53 -3.64
N PRO A 311 4.20 -11.71 -2.44
CA PRO A 311 3.76 -11.01 -1.25
C PRO A 311 3.79 -9.50 -1.48
N TRP A 312 2.89 -8.78 -0.83
CA TRP A 312 2.83 -7.33 -0.91
C TRP A 312 2.40 -6.71 0.42
N ALA A 313 2.85 -5.51 0.65
CA ALA A 313 2.39 -4.67 1.74
C ALA A 313 2.27 -3.24 1.24
N GLU A 314 1.09 -2.67 1.33
CA GLU A 314 0.90 -1.27 0.94
C GLU A 314 1.55 -0.35 1.96
N VAL A 315 2.29 0.65 1.46
CA VAL A 315 2.98 1.64 2.28
C VAL A 315 2.26 2.98 2.17
N ARG A 316 1.91 3.57 3.32
CA ARG A 316 1.30 4.90 3.36
C ARG A 316 1.40 5.54 4.74
N GLY A 317 1.30 6.87 4.79
CA GLY A 317 1.12 7.62 6.04
C GLY A 317 -0.26 7.40 6.66
N LEU A 318 -0.38 7.74 7.93
CA LEU A 318 -1.69 7.95 8.57
C LEU A 318 -2.39 9.19 8.01
N GLY A 319 -1.62 10.17 7.54
CA GLY A 319 -2.01 11.29 6.71
C GLY A 319 -1.57 11.11 5.27
N ARG A 320 -1.29 12.20 4.57
CA ARG A 320 -0.85 12.21 3.16
C ARG A 320 0.67 12.31 3.00
N SER A 321 1.41 12.60 4.08
CA SER A 321 2.86 12.68 4.12
C SER A 321 3.44 11.51 4.90
N PHE A 322 4.63 11.03 4.50
CA PHE A 322 5.39 10.07 5.32
C PHE A 322 6.14 10.82 6.43
N GLY A 323 7.00 11.76 6.10
CA GLY A 323 7.61 12.66 7.07
C GLY A 323 6.59 13.63 7.66
N LEU A 324 6.85 14.12 8.88
CA LEU A 324 5.96 15.05 9.54
C LEU A 324 5.74 16.31 8.68
N ASN A 325 4.49 16.64 8.42
CA ASN A 325 4.07 17.87 7.75
C ASN A 325 3.07 18.63 8.61
N ARG A 326 3.51 19.73 9.26
CA ARG A 326 2.65 20.57 10.12
C ARG A 326 1.59 21.35 9.35
N ASN A 327 1.69 21.41 8.02
CA ASN A 327 0.73 22.08 7.14
C ASN A 327 -0.39 21.12 6.69
N GLU A 328 -0.35 19.86 7.11
CA GLU A 328 -1.37 18.87 6.82
C GLU A 328 -2.60 19.08 7.68
N SER A 329 -3.79 19.01 7.08
CA SER A 329 -5.04 19.16 7.80
C SER A 329 -5.41 17.91 8.60
N LEU A 330 -6.21 18.05 9.65
CA LEU A 330 -6.68 16.90 10.43
C LEU A 330 -7.56 15.96 9.60
N GLU A 331 -8.28 16.48 8.62
CA GLU A 331 -9.14 15.73 7.70
C GLU A 331 -8.35 14.83 6.74
N ALA A 332 -7.05 15.14 6.54
CA ALA A 332 -6.15 14.30 5.75
C ALA A 332 -5.75 13.00 6.48
N TYR A 333 -5.91 12.98 7.81
CA TYR A 333 -5.59 11.78 8.60
C TYR A 333 -6.73 10.78 8.58
N MET A 334 -6.36 9.51 8.40
CA MET A 334 -7.31 8.39 8.48
C MET A 334 -8.04 8.39 9.81
N THR A 335 -9.37 8.23 9.77
CA THR A 335 -10.13 7.90 10.97
C THR A 335 -9.79 6.49 11.43
N PRO A 336 -10.09 6.10 12.68
CA PRO A 336 -9.89 4.72 13.14
C PRO A 336 -10.62 3.71 12.25
N GLN A 337 -11.83 4.06 11.83
CA GLN A 337 -12.64 3.24 10.93
C GLN A 337 -11.96 3.08 9.57
N ASP A 338 -11.47 4.17 8.96
CA ASP A 338 -10.81 4.12 7.66
C ASP A 338 -9.55 3.26 7.73
N LEU A 339 -8.75 3.39 8.81
CA LEU A 339 -7.55 2.59 9.02
C LEU A 339 -7.85 1.09 9.15
N VAL A 340 -8.86 0.71 9.96
CA VAL A 340 -9.27 -0.69 10.13
C VAL A 340 -9.83 -1.25 8.82
N HIS A 341 -10.69 -0.50 8.12
CA HIS A 341 -11.27 -0.92 6.84
C HIS A 341 -10.20 -1.11 5.76
N PHE A 342 -9.26 -0.17 5.66
CA PHE A 342 -8.12 -0.26 4.75
C PHE A 342 -7.27 -1.49 5.04
N PHE A 343 -6.90 -1.70 6.30
CA PHE A 343 -6.11 -2.85 6.72
C PHE A 343 -6.81 -4.18 6.41
N VAL A 344 -8.09 -4.31 6.78
CA VAL A 344 -8.88 -5.52 6.53
C VAL A 344 -9.00 -5.83 5.03
N LYS A 345 -9.23 -4.82 4.20
CA LYS A 345 -9.28 -4.98 2.74
C LYS A 345 -7.94 -5.47 2.17
N SER A 346 -6.83 -4.88 2.62
CA SER A 346 -5.49 -5.29 2.18
C SER A 346 -5.19 -6.74 2.54
N VAL A 347 -5.53 -7.16 3.77
CA VAL A 347 -5.34 -8.55 4.22
C VAL A 347 -6.24 -9.53 3.47
N ALA A 348 -7.50 -9.19 3.23
CA ALA A 348 -8.44 -10.02 2.46
C ALA A 348 -7.97 -10.23 1.02
N ASN A 349 -7.29 -9.25 0.43
CA ASN A 349 -6.67 -9.34 -0.90
C ASN A 349 -5.28 -10.01 -0.90
N GLY A 350 -4.89 -10.64 0.22
CA GLY A 350 -3.67 -11.44 0.33
C GLY A 350 -2.41 -10.67 0.72
N GLY A 351 -2.50 -9.36 0.93
CA GLY A 351 -1.39 -8.52 1.34
C GLY A 351 -1.34 -8.20 2.83
N GLY A 352 -0.66 -7.09 3.11
CA GLY A 352 -0.57 -6.45 4.41
C GLY A 352 -0.45 -4.94 4.25
N ILE A 353 -0.17 -4.24 5.35
CA ILE A 353 0.14 -2.81 5.34
C ILE A 353 1.41 -2.53 6.14
N THR A 354 2.15 -1.52 5.70
CA THR A 354 3.22 -0.90 6.47
C THR A 354 2.83 0.56 6.68
N ILE A 355 2.17 0.83 7.81
CA ILE A 355 1.64 2.14 8.13
C ILE A 355 2.71 3.04 8.72
N ASN A 356 2.82 4.27 8.24
CA ASN A 356 3.92 5.15 8.60
C ASN A 356 3.56 6.12 9.71
N VAL A 357 4.56 6.41 10.55
CA VAL A 357 4.58 7.52 11.50
C VAL A 357 5.71 8.49 11.16
N GLY A 358 5.46 9.78 11.35
CA GLY A 358 6.43 10.87 11.17
C GLY A 358 6.69 11.57 12.50
N PRO A 359 7.74 11.23 13.25
CA PRO A 359 8.05 11.88 14.52
C PRO A 359 8.50 13.34 14.36
N TYR A 360 8.31 14.14 15.41
CA TYR A 360 8.94 15.46 15.57
C TYR A 360 10.47 15.34 15.68
N ALA A 361 11.18 16.45 15.45
CA ALA A 361 12.64 16.49 15.55
C ALA A 361 13.18 16.12 16.94
N ASP A 362 12.37 16.32 17.98
CA ASP A 362 12.68 15.92 19.36
C ASP A 362 12.52 14.41 19.63
N GLY A 363 11.90 13.65 18.71
CA GLY A 363 11.68 12.23 18.84
C GLY A 363 10.30 11.84 19.38
N GLN A 364 9.39 12.79 19.60
CA GLN A 364 8.01 12.44 19.94
C GLN A 364 7.23 12.00 18.70
N ILE A 365 6.49 10.90 18.78
CA ILE A 365 5.48 10.54 17.78
C ILE A 365 4.23 11.38 18.05
N PRO A 366 3.64 12.07 17.03
CA PRO A 366 2.44 12.88 17.22
C PRO A 366 1.31 12.10 17.91
N LEU A 367 0.62 12.71 18.87
CA LEU A 367 -0.43 12.06 19.68
C LEU A 367 -1.53 11.44 18.82
N LEU A 368 -1.94 12.12 17.74
CA LEU A 368 -2.94 11.58 16.81
C LEU A 368 -2.48 10.27 16.16
N GLN A 369 -1.20 10.20 15.79
CA GLN A 369 -0.63 8.98 15.20
C GLN A 369 -0.54 7.85 16.23
N GLN A 370 -0.13 8.16 17.48
CA GLN A 370 -0.13 7.18 18.57
C GLN A 370 -1.53 6.64 18.84
N GLU A 371 -2.53 7.52 18.89
CA GLU A 371 -3.93 7.14 19.12
C GLU A 371 -4.43 6.18 18.02
N ARG A 372 -4.19 6.48 16.74
CA ARG A 372 -4.59 5.61 15.61
C ARG A 372 -3.94 4.23 15.70
N LEU A 373 -2.66 4.16 16.06
CA LEU A 373 -1.97 2.88 16.26
C LEU A 373 -2.58 2.08 17.41
N LEU A 374 -2.88 2.72 18.55
CA LEU A 374 -3.48 2.05 19.71
C LEU A 374 -4.92 1.58 19.43
N GLN A 375 -5.69 2.35 18.68
CA GLN A 375 -7.04 1.97 18.26
C GLN A 375 -7.02 0.74 17.36
N LEU A 376 -6.11 0.71 16.37
CA LEU A 376 -5.88 -0.48 15.53
C LEU A 376 -5.48 -1.68 16.38
N GLY A 377 -4.57 -1.48 17.35
CA GLY A 377 -4.13 -2.52 18.28
C GLY A 377 -5.26 -3.07 19.15
N GLY A 378 -6.16 -2.20 19.63
CA GLY A 378 -7.35 -2.58 20.35
C GLY A 378 -8.27 -3.49 19.53
N TRP A 379 -8.48 -3.14 18.25
CA TRP A 379 -9.25 -3.95 17.32
C TRP A 379 -8.58 -5.31 17.06
N LEU A 380 -7.26 -5.32 16.85
CA LEU A 380 -6.48 -6.54 16.60
C LEU A 380 -6.41 -7.47 17.81
N LYS A 381 -6.46 -6.95 19.03
CA LYS A 381 -6.53 -7.77 20.27
C LYS A 381 -7.75 -8.69 20.26
N VAL A 382 -8.86 -8.26 19.67
CA VAL A 382 -10.08 -9.06 19.54
C VAL A 382 -10.04 -9.93 18.29
N ASN A 383 -9.55 -9.40 17.16
CA ASN A 383 -9.78 -9.95 15.83
C ASN A 383 -8.51 -10.53 15.17
N GLY A 384 -7.36 -10.50 15.83
CA GLY A 384 -6.06 -10.90 15.27
C GLY A 384 -6.00 -12.32 14.73
N GLU A 385 -6.85 -13.22 15.24
CA GLU A 385 -6.99 -14.60 14.75
C GLU A 385 -7.44 -14.67 13.27
N ALA A 386 -8.22 -13.69 12.82
CA ALA A 386 -8.67 -13.57 11.42
C ALA A 386 -7.62 -12.93 10.50
N ILE A 387 -6.55 -12.36 11.07
CA ILE A 387 -5.58 -11.51 10.38
C ILE A 387 -4.22 -12.19 10.25
N TYR A 388 -3.55 -12.46 11.38
CA TYR A 388 -2.19 -12.99 11.37
C TYR A 388 -2.16 -14.42 10.84
N GLY A 389 -1.24 -14.70 9.90
CA GLY A 389 -1.13 -16.02 9.26
C GLY A 389 -2.30 -16.39 8.37
N SER A 390 -3.25 -15.47 8.14
CA SER A 390 -4.38 -15.73 7.26
C SER A 390 -4.00 -15.70 5.78
N THR A 391 -4.79 -16.41 4.99
CA THR A 391 -4.73 -16.43 3.54
C THR A 391 -6.05 -15.95 2.94
N MET A 392 -6.04 -15.66 1.64
CA MET A 392 -7.23 -15.24 0.91
C MET A 392 -8.31 -16.33 0.89
N TYR A 393 -9.56 -15.92 0.95
CA TYR A 393 -10.70 -16.73 0.56
C TYR A 393 -10.96 -16.58 -0.93
N ALA A 394 -11.59 -17.58 -1.57
CA ALA A 394 -11.86 -17.58 -3.02
C ALA A 394 -12.61 -16.32 -3.52
N LYS A 395 -13.39 -15.70 -2.65
CA LYS A 395 -14.00 -14.37 -2.87
C LYS A 395 -13.53 -13.45 -1.75
N ALA A 396 -12.52 -12.63 -2.04
CA ALA A 396 -11.86 -11.80 -1.04
C ALA A 396 -12.80 -10.74 -0.41
N THR A 397 -13.64 -10.10 -1.23
CA THR A 397 -14.51 -8.98 -0.81
C THR A 397 -15.90 -9.07 -1.41
N GLU A 398 -16.86 -8.42 -0.77
CA GLU A 398 -18.19 -8.12 -1.32
C GLU A 398 -18.45 -6.62 -1.25
N GLU A 399 -18.99 -6.10 -2.33
CA GLU A 399 -19.27 -4.66 -2.51
C GLU A 399 -20.77 -4.37 -2.54
N LYS A 400 -21.12 -3.13 -2.28
CA LYS A 400 -22.44 -2.54 -2.50
C LYS A 400 -22.32 -1.20 -3.23
N ASP A 401 -23.33 -0.87 -4.01
CA ASP A 401 -23.42 0.46 -4.62
C ASP A 401 -23.71 1.51 -3.53
N VAL A 402 -22.98 2.60 -3.58
CA VAL A 402 -23.15 3.76 -2.70
C VAL A 402 -23.29 5.02 -3.53
N LYS A 403 -24.08 5.96 -3.04
CA LYS A 403 -24.26 7.28 -3.67
C LYS A 403 -24.53 8.35 -2.63
N PHE A 404 -24.19 9.59 -2.95
CA PHE A 404 -24.74 10.76 -2.28
C PHE A 404 -24.99 11.88 -3.29
N THR A 405 -25.77 12.88 -2.93
CA THR A 405 -26.14 13.98 -3.78
C THR A 405 -26.03 15.30 -3.03
N ARG A 406 -25.66 16.35 -3.76
CA ARG A 406 -25.66 17.73 -3.24
C ARG A 406 -25.82 18.73 -4.39
N ILE A 407 -25.91 20.00 -4.08
CA ILE A 407 -25.73 21.06 -5.07
C ILE A 407 -24.30 21.56 -4.96
N ASP A 408 -23.58 21.49 -6.07
CA ASP A 408 -22.23 22.05 -6.18
C ASP A 408 -22.32 23.44 -6.83
N PRO A 409 -21.71 24.48 -6.20
CA PRO A 409 -21.79 25.83 -6.72
C PRO A 409 -21.10 25.97 -8.09
N GLU A 410 -20.01 25.26 -8.29
CA GLU A 410 -19.16 25.28 -9.49
C GLU A 410 -18.52 23.90 -9.68
N ILE A 411 -18.01 23.62 -10.87
CA ILE A 411 -17.12 22.49 -11.10
C ILE A 411 -15.68 22.99 -11.01
N ASN A 412 -15.17 23.01 -9.80
CA ASN A 412 -13.86 23.52 -9.42
C ASN A 412 -13.32 22.70 -8.25
N PHE A 413 -12.97 21.44 -8.55
CA PHE A 413 -12.61 20.47 -7.53
C PHE A 413 -11.19 19.99 -7.71
N ASP A 414 -10.46 19.98 -6.60
CA ASP A 414 -9.22 19.28 -6.42
C ASP A 414 -9.35 18.40 -5.17
N TRP A 415 -9.75 17.16 -5.37
CA TRP A 415 -9.88 16.20 -4.26
C TRP A 415 -8.52 15.60 -3.88
N VAL A 416 -7.51 15.75 -4.75
CA VAL A 416 -6.21 15.10 -4.60
C VAL A 416 -6.42 13.57 -4.49
N ARG A 417 -6.29 13.01 -3.30
CA ARG A 417 -6.55 11.58 -2.99
C ARG A 417 -7.69 11.39 -2.00
N ASN A 418 -8.68 12.26 -2.04
CA ASN A 418 -9.82 12.25 -1.12
C ASN A 418 -11.12 11.92 -1.84
N SER A 419 -12.07 11.38 -1.09
CA SER A 419 -13.44 11.19 -1.56
C SER A 419 -14.13 12.55 -1.78
N PRO A 420 -15.02 12.66 -2.77
CA PRO A 420 -15.91 13.81 -2.90
C PRO A 420 -16.88 13.95 -1.71
N GLY A 421 -17.07 12.92 -0.91
CA GLY A 421 -17.89 12.88 0.29
C GLY A 421 -18.38 11.47 0.62
N LYS A 422 -18.39 11.10 1.92
CA LYS A 422 -18.89 9.78 2.37
C LYS A 422 -20.38 9.62 2.02
N PRO A 423 -20.83 8.41 1.62
CA PRO A 423 -20.12 7.13 1.66
C PRO A 423 -19.35 6.76 0.38
N VAL A 424 -19.19 7.67 -0.58
CA VAL A 424 -18.45 7.43 -1.83
C VAL A 424 -16.96 7.25 -1.51
N THR A 425 -16.31 6.34 -2.24
CA THR A 425 -14.90 5.99 -2.06
C THR A 425 -13.95 7.08 -2.57
N GLU A 426 -12.68 7.03 -2.16
CA GLU A 426 -11.63 7.95 -2.65
C GLU A 426 -11.32 7.69 -4.12
N ASP A 427 -11.26 6.42 -4.51
CA ASP A 427 -11.02 5.94 -5.87
C ASP A 427 -12.24 5.24 -6.45
N ASN A 428 -12.23 5.02 -7.77
CA ASN A 428 -13.28 4.31 -8.52
C ASN A 428 -14.67 4.92 -8.31
N PHE A 429 -14.77 6.24 -8.43
CA PHE A 429 -16.03 6.93 -8.32
C PHE A 429 -16.41 7.68 -9.60
N THR A 430 -17.68 8.01 -9.71
CA THR A 430 -18.22 8.85 -10.78
C THR A 430 -18.97 10.03 -10.19
N ALA A 431 -18.95 11.16 -10.91
CA ALA A 431 -19.79 12.30 -10.63
C ALA A 431 -20.60 12.67 -11.87
N THR A 432 -21.83 13.07 -11.66
CA THR A 432 -22.69 13.62 -12.71
C THR A 432 -23.30 14.90 -12.20
N TRP A 433 -23.02 16.02 -12.87
CA TRP A 433 -23.65 17.31 -12.62
C TRP A 433 -24.72 17.56 -13.69
N THR A 434 -25.87 18.00 -13.25
CA THR A 434 -26.99 18.34 -14.13
C THR A 434 -27.68 19.63 -13.69
N GLY A 435 -28.23 20.36 -14.64
CA GLY A 435 -28.94 21.62 -14.39
C GLY A 435 -28.99 22.48 -15.62
N TYR A 436 -28.84 23.78 -15.43
CA TYR A 436 -28.90 24.77 -16.51
C TYR A 436 -27.75 25.73 -16.41
N ILE A 437 -27.26 26.18 -17.58
CA ILE A 437 -26.25 27.24 -17.71
C ILE A 437 -26.88 28.43 -18.43
N GLN A 438 -26.61 29.65 -17.95
CA GLN A 438 -27.11 30.88 -18.55
C GLN A 438 -25.93 31.80 -18.89
N PRO A 439 -25.63 32.01 -20.19
CA PRO A 439 -24.51 32.87 -20.60
C PRO A 439 -24.86 34.34 -20.40
N ARG A 440 -23.82 35.15 -20.12
CA ARG A 440 -23.94 36.61 -19.96
C ARG A 440 -24.04 37.34 -21.31
N PHE A 441 -23.42 36.79 -22.34
CA PHE A 441 -23.33 37.39 -23.67
C PHE A 441 -23.85 36.42 -24.74
N THR A 442 -24.39 36.93 -25.83
CA THR A 442 -24.66 36.15 -27.05
C THR A 442 -23.34 36.03 -27.81
N ASP A 443 -22.74 34.87 -27.78
CA ASP A 443 -21.38 34.67 -28.30
C ASP A 443 -21.08 33.20 -28.63
N ASN A 444 -19.97 32.95 -29.31
CA ASN A 444 -19.40 31.62 -29.47
C ASN A 444 -18.51 31.33 -28.26
N TYR A 445 -19.02 30.55 -27.30
CA TYR A 445 -18.32 30.19 -26.10
C TYR A 445 -17.33 29.04 -26.36
N LEU A 446 -16.12 29.19 -25.89
CA LEU A 446 -15.14 28.14 -25.73
C LEU A 446 -15.26 27.59 -24.31
N PHE A 447 -15.63 26.30 -24.20
CA PHE A 447 -15.56 25.55 -22.96
C PHE A 447 -14.26 24.75 -22.89
N GLU A 448 -13.61 24.80 -21.74
CA GLU A 448 -12.38 24.04 -21.45
C GLU A 448 -12.62 23.20 -20.19
N ALA A 449 -12.27 21.93 -20.22
CA ALA A 449 -12.35 21.04 -19.07
C ALA A 449 -11.03 20.36 -18.82
N GLN A 450 -10.62 20.33 -17.56
CA GLN A 450 -9.46 19.61 -17.08
C GLN A 450 -9.92 18.61 -16.03
N ALA A 451 -9.49 17.37 -16.17
CA ALA A 451 -9.85 16.30 -15.24
C ALA A 451 -8.79 15.22 -15.19
N ASP A 452 -8.72 14.57 -14.08
CA ASP A 452 -8.08 13.31 -13.83
C ASP A 452 -9.18 12.35 -13.32
N ASP A 453 -9.64 11.32 -14.05
CA ASP A 453 -9.23 10.75 -15.35
C ASP A 453 -10.04 11.30 -16.54
N GLY A 454 -11.37 11.21 -16.51
CA GLY A 454 -12.22 11.50 -17.64
C GLY A 454 -13.35 12.47 -17.36
N ILE A 455 -13.65 13.32 -18.34
CA ILE A 455 -14.75 14.29 -18.29
C ILE A 455 -15.45 14.45 -19.63
N ARG A 456 -16.76 14.61 -19.60
CA ARG A 456 -17.61 14.93 -20.76
C ARG A 456 -18.57 16.07 -20.43
N LEU A 457 -18.81 16.94 -21.40
CA LEU A 457 -19.74 18.05 -21.29
C LEU A 457 -20.76 18.01 -22.42
N TRP A 458 -22.05 18.14 -22.07
CA TRP A 458 -23.16 18.38 -22.99
C TRP A 458 -23.86 19.69 -22.65
N ILE A 459 -24.24 20.43 -23.69
CA ILE A 459 -25.10 21.61 -23.62
C ILE A 459 -26.28 21.35 -24.58
N ASP A 460 -27.52 21.39 -24.10
CA ASP A 460 -28.76 21.03 -24.84
C ASP A 460 -28.57 19.71 -25.60
N ASN A 461 -28.12 18.67 -24.92
CA ASN A 461 -27.83 17.34 -25.47
C ASN A 461 -26.73 17.29 -26.55
N LYS A 462 -26.09 18.42 -26.91
CA LYS A 462 -24.97 18.43 -27.82
C LYS A 462 -23.69 18.16 -27.05
N LEU A 463 -22.93 17.14 -27.44
CA LEU A 463 -21.62 16.82 -26.85
C LEU A 463 -20.62 17.89 -27.26
N VAL A 464 -20.16 18.70 -26.29
CA VAL A 464 -19.21 19.82 -26.48
C VAL A 464 -17.81 19.38 -26.17
N ILE A 465 -17.63 18.64 -25.07
CA ILE A 465 -16.32 18.09 -24.68
C ILE A 465 -16.45 16.58 -24.49
N ASN A 466 -15.48 15.83 -25.04
CA ASN A 466 -15.34 14.41 -24.80
C ASN A 466 -13.86 14.05 -24.51
N LYS A 467 -13.54 13.97 -23.24
CA LYS A 467 -12.28 13.40 -22.72
C LYS A 467 -12.67 12.16 -21.90
N TRP A 468 -13.00 11.07 -22.60
CA TRP A 468 -13.42 9.82 -21.97
C TRP A 468 -12.56 8.67 -22.47
N ASN A 469 -11.31 8.63 -22.03
CA ASN A 469 -10.42 7.54 -22.33
C ASN A 469 -10.51 6.48 -21.24
N ALA A 470 -11.67 5.84 -21.13
CA ALA A 470 -11.75 4.56 -20.49
C ALA A 470 -11.23 3.51 -21.49
N ASP A 471 -9.94 3.38 -21.65
CA ASP A 471 -9.38 2.16 -22.18
C ASP A 471 -9.66 1.07 -21.16
N ALA A 472 -10.51 0.13 -21.56
CA ALA A 472 -11.01 -0.97 -20.74
C ALA A 472 -9.90 -1.96 -20.28
N THR A 473 -8.63 -1.61 -20.42
CA THR A 473 -7.48 -2.48 -20.12
C THR A 473 -6.69 -2.07 -18.89
N GLY A 474 -6.99 -0.94 -18.23
CA GLY A 474 -6.30 -0.57 -16.98
C GLY A 474 -4.76 -0.46 -17.09
N THR A 475 -4.23 -0.36 -18.30
CA THR A 475 -2.81 -0.17 -18.52
C THR A 475 -2.51 1.32 -18.47
N GLN A 476 -2.09 1.77 -17.28
CA GLN A 476 -1.43 3.06 -17.12
C GLN A 476 -0.20 3.10 -18.02
N SER A 477 -0.16 4.04 -18.94
CA SER A 477 1.11 4.54 -19.41
C SER A 477 1.75 5.25 -18.22
N ASN A 478 2.75 4.61 -17.63
CA ASN A 478 3.61 5.18 -16.60
C ASN A 478 4.39 6.36 -17.19
N VAL A 479 3.78 7.54 -17.23
CA VAL A 479 4.52 8.79 -17.34
C VAL A 479 3.97 9.68 -16.25
N MET A 480 4.60 9.66 -15.10
CA MET A 480 4.55 10.74 -14.13
C MET A 480 5.16 11.99 -14.78
N GLU A 481 4.45 12.64 -15.66
CA GLU A 481 4.57 14.07 -15.86
C GLU A 481 3.57 14.74 -14.91
N ALA A 482 4.00 14.97 -13.70
CA ALA A 482 3.31 15.83 -12.77
C ALA A 482 2.99 17.15 -13.49
N GLY A 483 1.70 17.45 -13.69
CA GLY A 483 1.24 18.75 -14.14
C GLY A 483 0.76 18.88 -15.59
N LYS A 484 0.61 17.80 -16.38
CA LYS A 484 -0.05 17.87 -17.69
C LYS A 484 -1.33 17.06 -17.76
N SER A 485 -2.33 17.50 -16.99
CA SER A 485 -3.71 17.19 -17.31
C SER A 485 -4.04 17.85 -18.65
N ILE A 486 -4.35 17.07 -19.67
CA ILE A 486 -4.66 17.62 -20.99
C ILE A 486 -6.06 18.24 -20.92
N ALA A 487 -6.13 19.58 -21.01
CA ALA A 487 -7.40 20.28 -21.21
C ALA A 487 -8.01 19.85 -22.55
N LYS A 488 -9.29 19.54 -22.56
CA LYS A 488 -10.10 19.39 -23.78
C LYS A 488 -11.01 20.58 -23.90
N GLU A 489 -11.20 21.04 -25.13
CA GLU A 489 -11.98 22.24 -25.45
C GLU A 489 -13.07 21.94 -26.46
N GLY A 490 -14.11 22.74 -26.44
CA GLY A 490 -15.20 22.67 -27.39
C GLY A 490 -15.96 23.98 -27.50
N HIS A 491 -16.44 24.29 -28.68
CA HIS A 491 -17.16 25.55 -29.00
C HIS A 491 -18.66 25.34 -29.14
N ILE A 492 -19.42 26.32 -28.66
CA ILE A 492 -20.87 26.37 -28.84
C ILE A 492 -21.36 27.82 -28.80
N ILE A 493 -22.30 28.14 -29.72
CA ILE A 493 -22.94 29.47 -29.74
C ILE A 493 -24.09 29.45 -28.74
N LEU A 494 -24.12 30.42 -27.83
CA LEU A 494 -25.13 30.58 -26.79
C LEU A 494 -25.66 32.02 -26.82
N GLU A 495 -26.97 32.19 -26.48
CA GLU A 495 -27.66 33.48 -26.43
C GLU A 495 -27.72 34.01 -25.00
N ALA A 496 -27.40 35.31 -24.82
CA ALA A 496 -27.43 35.95 -23.51
C ALA A 496 -28.79 35.78 -22.79
N GLY A 497 -28.70 35.40 -21.50
CA GLY A 497 -29.91 35.28 -20.67
C GLY A 497 -30.78 34.05 -20.91
N LYS A 498 -30.54 33.27 -21.95
CA LYS A 498 -31.24 32.01 -22.20
C LYS A 498 -30.61 30.88 -21.38
N LYS A 499 -31.44 30.04 -20.76
CA LYS A 499 -30.98 28.88 -20.03
C LYS A 499 -30.89 27.68 -20.96
N TYR A 500 -29.76 27.00 -20.94
CA TYR A 500 -29.48 25.78 -21.69
C TYR A 500 -29.27 24.63 -20.72
N GLU A 501 -29.79 23.45 -21.03
CA GLU A 501 -29.48 22.27 -20.23
C GLU A 501 -27.95 22.00 -20.24
N ILE A 502 -27.36 21.76 -19.06
CA ILE A 502 -25.98 21.34 -18.93
C ILE A 502 -25.94 19.99 -18.24
N LYS A 503 -25.10 19.09 -18.78
CA LYS A 503 -24.73 17.84 -18.15
C LYS A 503 -23.23 17.67 -18.24
N VAL A 504 -22.61 17.38 -17.10
CA VAL A 504 -21.19 17.02 -17.02
C VAL A 504 -21.08 15.64 -16.37
N GLU A 505 -20.33 14.76 -16.96
CA GLU A 505 -19.96 13.46 -16.40
C GLU A 505 -18.47 13.40 -16.17
N TYR A 506 -18.10 12.79 -15.06
CA TYR A 506 -16.73 12.61 -14.60
C TYR A 506 -16.53 11.20 -14.05
N PHE A 507 -15.34 10.63 -14.22
CA PHE A 507 -14.91 9.44 -13.50
C PHE A 507 -13.47 9.58 -13.04
N GLU A 508 -13.21 8.96 -11.90
CA GLU A 508 -11.92 8.77 -11.27
C GLU A 508 -11.67 7.27 -11.08
N THR A 509 -10.47 6.81 -11.38
CA THR A 509 -10.05 5.41 -11.16
C THR A 509 -9.14 5.26 -9.97
N GLN A 510 -8.01 5.94 -9.93
CA GLN A 510 -7.01 5.81 -8.86
C GLN A 510 -6.13 7.05 -8.71
N GLN A 511 -5.64 7.30 -7.49
CA GLN A 511 -4.66 8.31 -7.10
C GLN A 511 -5.25 9.73 -7.02
N ASN A 512 -4.86 10.62 -7.94
CA ASN A 512 -5.29 12.02 -7.88
C ASN A 512 -6.61 12.20 -8.59
N ALA A 513 -7.50 12.98 -7.99
CA ALA A 513 -8.81 13.29 -8.51
C ALA A 513 -9.00 14.80 -8.60
N HIS A 514 -9.29 15.32 -9.79
CA HIS A 514 -9.70 16.71 -9.97
C HIS A 514 -10.63 16.88 -11.15
N ALA A 515 -11.49 17.90 -11.07
CA ALA A 515 -12.40 18.29 -12.14
C ALA A 515 -12.59 19.81 -12.17
N TYR A 516 -12.24 20.42 -13.29
CA TYR A 516 -12.41 21.85 -13.52
C TYR A 516 -13.15 22.10 -14.83
N LEU A 517 -14.03 23.12 -14.83
CA LEU A 517 -14.75 23.56 -16.02
C LEU A 517 -14.66 25.08 -16.16
N TRP A 518 -13.96 25.52 -17.20
CA TRP A 518 -13.85 26.93 -17.56
C TRP A 518 -14.68 27.24 -18.79
N TRP A 519 -14.99 28.50 -18.95
CA TRP A 519 -15.49 29.06 -20.19
C TRP A 519 -14.83 30.38 -20.53
N SER A 520 -14.89 30.76 -21.82
CA SER A 520 -14.47 32.05 -22.35
C SER A 520 -15.20 32.36 -23.66
N SER A 521 -15.25 33.63 -24.07
CA SER A 521 -15.70 34.03 -25.39
C SER A 521 -15.02 35.36 -25.78
N ALA A 522 -15.38 35.96 -26.94
CA ALA A 522 -14.87 37.25 -27.33
C ALA A 522 -15.16 38.36 -26.29
N ASN A 523 -16.32 38.26 -25.62
CA ASN A 523 -16.78 39.23 -24.62
C ASN A 523 -16.67 38.72 -23.17
N GLN A 524 -16.18 37.49 -22.98
CA GLN A 524 -16.04 36.84 -21.66
C GLN A 524 -14.59 36.36 -21.47
N ALA A 525 -13.89 36.95 -20.49
CA ALA A 525 -12.58 36.43 -20.09
C ALA A 525 -12.69 35.00 -19.55
N LYS A 526 -11.60 34.22 -19.69
CA LYS A 526 -11.54 32.85 -19.16
C LYS A 526 -11.70 32.87 -17.64
N GLU A 527 -12.71 32.15 -17.16
CA GLU A 527 -12.96 31.92 -15.73
C GLU A 527 -13.56 30.53 -15.52
N ILE A 528 -13.52 29.99 -14.27
CA ILE A 528 -14.39 28.87 -13.90
C ILE A 528 -15.84 29.30 -14.12
N VAL A 529 -16.68 28.41 -14.69
CA VAL A 529 -18.10 28.74 -14.86
C VAL A 529 -18.71 29.06 -13.50
N PRO A 530 -19.08 30.35 -13.26
CA PRO A 530 -19.43 30.78 -11.91
C PRO A 530 -20.82 30.37 -11.49
N VAL A 531 -21.02 30.20 -10.20
CA VAL A 531 -22.33 29.82 -9.60
C VAL A 531 -23.49 30.71 -10.06
N SER A 532 -23.23 32.01 -10.32
CA SER A 532 -24.24 32.94 -10.80
C SER A 532 -24.82 32.60 -12.17
N CYS A 533 -24.10 31.78 -12.95
CA CYS A 533 -24.52 31.32 -14.29
C CYS A 533 -24.96 29.86 -14.29
N LEU A 534 -24.97 29.17 -13.15
CA LEU A 534 -25.37 27.76 -13.01
C LEU A 534 -26.63 27.64 -12.17
N PHE A 535 -27.58 26.81 -12.59
CA PHE A 535 -28.89 26.67 -11.96
C PHE A 535 -29.24 25.20 -11.81
N ALA A 536 -29.53 24.76 -10.60
CA ALA A 536 -29.88 23.36 -10.32
C ALA A 536 -31.25 22.98 -10.92
N ASN A 537 -32.12 23.97 -11.18
CA ASN A 537 -33.39 23.76 -11.89
C ASN A 537 -33.78 25.01 -12.72
N LEU A 538 -34.70 24.82 -13.68
CA LEU A 538 -35.09 25.86 -14.62
C LEU A 538 -35.76 27.07 -13.95
N GLN A 539 -36.51 26.85 -12.85
CA GLN A 539 -37.28 27.87 -12.14
C GLN A 539 -36.44 28.71 -11.18
N SER A 540 -35.22 28.35 -10.89
CA SER A 540 -34.34 29.13 -10.00
C SER A 540 -34.17 30.54 -10.55
N ALA A 541 -34.50 31.55 -9.74
CA ALA A 541 -34.38 32.97 -10.13
C ALA A 541 -32.95 33.48 -10.10
N LYS A 542 -32.09 32.84 -9.27
CA LYS A 542 -30.65 33.15 -9.14
C LYS A 542 -29.86 31.88 -9.33
N GLY A 543 -28.64 32.02 -9.83
CA GLY A 543 -27.71 30.93 -9.92
C GLY A 543 -27.41 30.36 -8.53
N ASN A 544 -27.44 29.04 -8.42
CA ASN A 544 -27.30 28.28 -7.18
C ASN A 544 -26.45 27.00 -7.36
N GLY A 545 -25.84 26.83 -8.53
CA GLY A 545 -25.01 25.68 -8.84
C GLY A 545 -25.75 24.58 -9.61
N LEU A 546 -25.13 23.39 -9.66
CA LEU A 546 -25.64 22.23 -10.37
C LEU A 546 -25.99 21.11 -9.38
N TYR A 547 -27.01 20.33 -9.71
CA TYR A 547 -27.32 19.11 -8.97
C TYR A 547 -26.29 18.04 -9.29
N ALA A 548 -25.56 17.59 -8.27
CA ALA A 548 -24.50 16.62 -8.37
C ALA A 548 -24.91 15.26 -7.79
N VAL A 549 -24.59 14.19 -8.49
CA VAL A 549 -24.76 12.80 -8.06
C VAL A 549 -23.41 12.12 -8.11
N TYR A 550 -22.92 11.67 -6.96
CA TYR A 550 -21.68 10.91 -6.82
C TYR A 550 -22.00 9.45 -6.54
N LYS A 551 -21.28 8.53 -7.18
CA LYS A 551 -21.49 7.09 -7.05
C LYS A 551 -20.16 6.34 -7.01
N SER A 552 -20.13 5.27 -6.23
CA SER A 552 -19.05 4.27 -6.26
C SER A 552 -19.53 2.92 -5.74
N LYS A 553 -18.61 1.95 -5.67
CA LYS A 553 -18.83 0.68 -4.97
C LYS A 553 -18.01 0.66 -3.69
N ALA A 554 -18.66 0.45 -2.56
CA ALA A 554 -18.00 0.33 -1.27
C ALA A 554 -17.96 -1.13 -0.82
N THR A 555 -16.80 -1.59 -0.37
CA THR A 555 -16.66 -2.92 0.25
C THR A 555 -17.47 -2.97 1.54
N ARG A 556 -18.33 -3.99 1.68
CA ARG A 556 -19.12 -4.22 2.89
C ARG A 556 -18.63 -5.42 3.71
N LEU A 557 -18.06 -6.42 3.04
CA LEU A 557 -17.56 -7.66 3.64
C LEU A 557 -16.20 -8.00 3.06
N CYS A 558 -15.33 -8.50 3.92
CA CYS A 558 -14.05 -9.09 3.57
C CYS A 558 -13.98 -10.51 4.11
N TYR A 559 -13.18 -11.37 3.48
CA TYR A 559 -13.04 -12.75 3.89
C TYR A 559 -11.57 -13.15 3.99
N THR A 560 -11.25 -13.90 5.05
CA THR A 560 -9.94 -14.54 5.22
C THR A 560 -10.11 -15.99 5.63
N VAL A 561 -9.05 -16.78 5.46
CA VAL A 561 -8.99 -18.18 5.92
C VAL A 561 -7.79 -18.34 6.84
N ASN A 562 -8.00 -18.94 8.00
CA ASN A 562 -6.93 -19.29 8.91
C ASN A 562 -7.25 -20.59 9.65
N ASN A 563 -6.26 -21.51 9.73
CA ASN A 563 -6.42 -22.81 10.38
C ASN A 563 -7.69 -23.57 9.95
N GLY A 564 -8.02 -23.49 8.65
CA GLY A 564 -9.18 -24.15 8.05
C GLY A 564 -10.53 -23.47 8.36
N ASN A 565 -10.58 -22.42 9.17
CA ASN A 565 -11.80 -21.65 9.42
C ASN A 565 -11.90 -20.49 8.43
N ILE A 566 -13.13 -20.10 8.08
CA ILE A 566 -13.42 -18.90 7.29
C ILE A 566 -13.81 -17.78 8.25
N TYR A 567 -13.28 -16.59 8.02
CA TYR A 567 -13.61 -15.40 8.76
C TYR A 567 -14.27 -14.40 7.82
N ALA A 568 -15.54 -14.07 8.07
CA ALA A 568 -16.27 -13.01 7.41
C ALA A 568 -16.16 -11.75 8.25
N ILE A 569 -15.56 -10.71 7.69
CA ILE A 569 -15.29 -9.43 8.35
C ILE A 569 -16.24 -8.39 7.80
N SER A 570 -17.25 -8.05 8.57
CA SER A 570 -18.24 -7.02 8.21
C SER A 570 -17.72 -5.63 8.53
N LEU A 571 -17.65 -4.77 7.53
CA LEU A 571 -17.23 -3.39 7.67
C LEU A 571 -18.38 -2.45 8.10
N GLU A 572 -19.59 -3.00 8.23
CA GLU A 572 -20.76 -2.32 8.75
C GLU A 572 -21.59 -3.29 9.59
N TRP A 573 -22.30 -2.79 10.59
CA TRP A 573 -23.29 -3.60 11.31
C TRP A 573 -24.61 -3.61 10.51
N PRO A 574 -25.16 -4.80 10.16
CA PRO A 574 -26.40 -4.89 9.40
C PRO A 574 -27.59 -4.26 10.13
N ALA A 575 -28.29 -3.33 9.48
CA ALA A 575 -29.41 -2.59 10.09
C ALA A 575 -30.62 -3.48 10.43
N ASP A 576 -30.80 -4.59 9.70
CA ASP A 576 -31.91 -5.55 9.87
C ASP A 576 -31.53 -6.75 10.74
N ASN A 577 -30.38 -6.69 11.43
CA ASN A 577 -29.81 -7.78 12.22
C ASN A 577 -29.60 -9.11 11.45
N ASN A 578 -29.49 -9.06 10.13
CA ASN A 578 -29.19 -10.21 9.29
C ASN A 578 -27.85 -10.00 8.53
N LEU A 579 -26.83 -10.75 8.92
CA LEU A 579 -25.58 -10.77 8.16
C LEU A 579 -25.69 -11.78 7.03
N VAL A 580 -25.74 -11.29 5.80
CA VAL A 580 -25.83 -12.10 4.59
C VAL A 580 -24.44 -12.35 4.03
N LEU A 581 -24.00 -13.63 3.98
CA LEU A 581 -22.73 -14.09 3.47
C LEU A 581 -22.94 -14.86 2.15
N ASN A 582 -22.29 -14.41 1.07
CA ASN A 582 -22.30 -15.10 -0.22
C ASN A 582 -21.28 -16.24 -0.23
N MET A 583 -21.60 -17.33 0.44
CA MET A 583 -20.75 -18.50 0.53
C MET A 583 -21.57 -19.78 0.30
N LYS A 584 -20.87 -20.85 -0.11
CA LYS A 584 -21.50 -22.18 -0.25
C LYS A 584 -22.08 -22.64 1.08
N MET A 585 -23.10 -23.51 1.02
CA MET A 585 -23.70 -24.11 2.20
C MET A 585 -22.62 -24.74 3.08
N PRO A 586 -22.50 -24.31 4.35
CA PRO A 586 -21.58 -24.94 5.28
C PRO A 586 -21.99 -26.38 5.59
N ALA A 587 -21.04 -27.18 6.06
CA ALA A 587 -21.31 -28.55 6.49
C ALA A 587 -22.33 -28.58 7.66
N ALA A 588 -23.06 -29.68 7.77
CA ALA A 588 -23.99 -29.88 8.91
C ALA A 588 -23.23 -29.77 10.23
N GLY A 589 -23.78 -29.02 11.18
CA GLY A 589 -23.17 -28.77 12.48
C GLY A 589 -22.16 -27.62 12.54
N THR A 590 -21.91 -26.91 11.41
CA THR A 590 -21.08 -25.70 11.40
C THR A 590 -21.55 -24.70 12.42
N LYS A 591 -20.62 -24.13 13.19
CA LYS A 591 -20.87 -23.09 14.19
C LYS A 591 -20.38 -21.75 13.68
N ILE A 592 -21.20 -20.73 13.83
CA ILE A 592 -20.82 -19.34 13.53
C ILE A 592 -20.80 -18.55 14.82
N SER A 593 -19.72 -17.84 15.08
CA SER A 593 -19.55 -17.00 16.27
C SER A 593 -18.99 -15.64 15.93
N LEU A 594 -19.32 -14.63 16.71
CA LEU A 594 -18.69 -13.31 16.66
C LEU A 594 -17.44 -13.33 17.53
N LEU A 595 -16.26 -12.99 16.97
CA LEU A 595 -15.02 -12.93 17.76
C LEU A 595 -15.16 -11.92 18.90
N GLY A 596 -14.61 -12.28 20.07
CA GLY A 596 -14.70 -11.47 21.29
C GLY A 596 -16.02 -11.61 22.05
N ARG A 597 -17.03 -12.32 21.50
CA ARG A 597 -18.29 -12.62 22.18
C ARG A 597 -18.43 -14.13 22.43
N PRO A 598 -18.82 -14.57 23.64
CA PRO A 598 -19.07 -15.99 23.91
C PRO A 598 -20.33 -16.50 23.19
N GLY A 599 -20.31 -17.79 22.83
CA GLY A 599 -21.45 -18.48 22.21
C GLY A 599 -21.49 -18.40 20.69
N ASN A 600 -22.42 -19.17 20.13
CA ASN A 600 -22.66 -19.23 18.69
C ASN A 600 -23.89 -18.39 18.33
N LEU A 601 -23.94 -17.97 17.08
CA LEU A 601 -25.06 -17.23 16.50
C LEU A 601 -25.95 -18.21 15.70
N PRO A 602 -27.29 -18.06 15.71
CA PRO A 602 -28.17 -18.79 14.82
C PRO A 602 -27.87 -18.41 13.36
N TRP A 603 -27.99 -19.39 12.48
CA TRP A 603 -27.85 -19.16 11.05
C TRP A 603 -28.72 -20.12 10.24
N ARG A 604 -29.05 -19.72 9.03
CA ARG A 604 -29.78 -20.53 8.05
C ARG A 604 -29.16 -20.39 6.66
N TYR A 605 -29.41 -21.37 5.82
CA TYR A 605 -29.02 -21.30 4.41
C TYR A 605 -30.28 -21.15 3.56
N GLU A 606 -30.34 -20.06 2.81
CA GLU A 606 -31.51 -19.68 2.03
C GLU A 606 -31.05 -18.96 0.75
N ASN A 607 -31.66 -19.33 -0.39
CA ASN A 607 -31.39 -18.72 -1.71
C ASN A 607 -29.88 -18.67 -2.07
N GLY A 608 -29.12 -19.74 -1.74
CA GLY A 608 -27.70 -19.81 -2.05
C GLY A 608 -26.79 -18.99 -1.13
N LYS A 609 -27.31 -18.48 0.00
CA LYS A 609 -26.59 -17.63 0.95
C LYS A 609 -26.72 -18.14 2.38
N VAL A 610 -25.69 -17.87 3.18
CA VAL A 610 -25.74 -18.05 4.64
C VAL A 610 -26.25 -16.75 5.24
N ILE A 611 -27.30 -16.84 6.04
CA ILE A 611 -27.90 -15.69 6.77
C ILE A 611 -27.68 -15.94 8.25
N VAL A 612 -26.85 -15.10 8.89
CA VAL A 612 -26.57 -15.17 10.32
C VAL A 612 -27.48 -14.19 11.03
N ASP A 613 -28.25 -14.70 12.00
CA ASP A 613 -29.13 -13.89 12.84
C ASP A 613 -28.33 -13.21 13.95
N LEU A 614 -28.29 -11.88 13.94
CA LEU A 614 -27.61 -11.04 14.90
C LEU A 614 -28.53 -10.52 16.02
N SER A 615 -29.84 -10.84 16.01
CA SER A 615 -30.78 -10.42 17.04
C SER A 615 -30.37 -10.76 18.48
N PRO A 616 -29.61 -11.88 18.73
CA PRO A 616 -29.12 -12.16 20.08
C PRO A 616 -27.97 -11.24 20.55
N VAL A 617 -27.42 -10.39 19.67
CA VAL A 617 -26.29 -9.52 20.01
C VAL A 617 -26.81 -8.14 20.39
N LYS A 618 -26.65 -7.74 21.64
CA LYS A 618 -26.97 -6.37 22.06
C LYS A 618 -25.84 -5.43 21.72
N ILE A 619 -26.16 -4.18 21.39
CA ILE A 619 -25.16 -3.14 21.06
C ILE A 619 -24.10 -3.00 22.16
N VAL A 620 -24.49 -3.09 23.43
CA VAL A 620 -23.59 -3.01 24.59
C VAL A 620 -22.66 -4.24 24.74
N GLU A 621 -22.92 -5.31 24.00
CA GLU A 621 -22.12 -6.55 23.98
C GLU A 621 -21.17 -6.61 22.78
N LEU A 622 -21.12 -5.56 21.94
CA LEU A 622 -20.22 -5.52 20.81
C LEU A 622 -18.77 -5.52 21.30
N PRO A 623 -17.94 -6.49 20.84
CA PRO A 623 -16.59 -6.69 21.38
C PRO A 623 -15.57 -5.66 20.90
N CYS A 624 -15.89 -4.95 19.82
CA CYS A 624 -15.05 -3.95 19.18
C CYS A 624 -15.88 -2.97 18.35
N GLU A 625 -15.21 -1.95 17.80
CA GLU A 625 -15.79 -0.96 16.92
C GLU A 625 -15.29 -1.17 15.47
N TRP A 626 -15.85 -0.47 14.50
CA TRP A 626 -15.46 -0.26 13.11
C TRP A 626 -15.60 -1.46 12.19
N ALA A 627 -15.29 -2.69 12.63
CA ALA A 627 -15.46 -3.91 11.84
C ALA A 627 -15.62 -5.13 12.76
N TRP A 628 -16.50 -6.05 12.39
CA TRP A 628 -16.87 -7.22 13.22
C TRP A 628 -16.57 -8.52 12.50
N VAL A 629 -15.91 -9.44 13.18
CA VAL A 629 -15.41 -10.68 12.60
C VAL A 629 -16.26 -11.88 13.01
N PHE A 630 -16.83 -12.54 12.02
CA PHE A 630 -17.64 -13.74 12.20
C PHE A 630 -16.85 -14.97 11.77
N LYS A 631 -16.53 -15.83 12.73
CA LYS A 631 -15.83 -17.07 12.49
C LYS A 631 -16.82 -18.15 12.10
N VAL A 632 -16.67 -18.68 10.89
CA VAL A 632 -17.38 -19.85 10.39
C VAL A 632 -16.47 -21.07 10.61
N LYS A 633 -16.76 -21.84 11.67
CA LYS A 633 -15.94 -22.97 12.08
C LYS A 633 -16.32 -24.20 11.25
N LYS A 634 -15.33 -24.77 10.55
CA LYS A 634 -15.47 -26.06 9.88
C LYS A 634 -15.70 -27.20 10.87
#